data_1874f1ccbb05798b139cc7523f4646c3
#
_entry.id   1874f1ccbb05798b139cc7523f4646c3
#
_cell.length_a   1.000
_cell.length_b   1.000
_cell.length_c   1.000
_cell.angle_alpha   90.00
_cell.angle_beta   90.00
_cell.angle_gamma   90.00
#
_symmetry.space_group_name_H-M   'P 1'
#
loop_
_entity.id
_entity.type
_entity.pdbx_description
1 polymer ?
#
loop_
_entity_poly.entity_id
_entity_poly.type
_entity_poly.pdbx_seq_one_letter_code
_entity_poly.pdbx_strand_id
1 'polypeptide(L)'
;MITRGQKINDRYEIIRSIGEGGMANVYLARDLILDREVAVKILRGDLAGDEKFVRRFQREAIAASSLSHPNIVEMYDVGEDDGNFYIVMEYVDGKNLKQLIKRR
;
A
#
# COMPACT_ATOMS: atom_id res chain seq x y z
N MET A 1 -4.00 -5.85 14.56
CA MET A 1 -2.72 -6.28 14.01
C MET A 1 -2.92 -7.02 12.69
N ILE A 2 -2.16 -6.67 11.68
CA ILE A 2 -2.29 -7.31 10.36
C ILE A 2 -1.53 -8.63 10.37
N THR A 3 -2.19 -9.71 9.95
CA THR A 3 -1.61 -11.04 9.94
C THR A 3 -1.72 -11.67 8.57
N ARG A 4 -0.85 -12.66 8.33
CA ARG A 4 -0.86 -13.43 7.08
C ARG A 4 -2.22 -14.08 6.87
N GLY A 5 -2.75 -13.96 5.65
CA GLY A 5 -4.04 -14.53 5.29
C GLY A 5 -5.21 -13.61 5.56
N GLN A 6 -4.99 -12.50 6.28
CA GLN A 6 -6.04 -11.52 6.51
C GLN A 6 -6.40 -10.85 5.20
N LYS A 7 -7.69 -10.60 4.98
CA LYS A 7 -8.16 -9.93 3.78
C LYS A 7 -8.54 -8.50 4.08
N ILE A 8 -7.94 -7.57 3.36
CA ILE A 8 -8.28 -6.16 3.45
C ILE A 8 -9.36 -5.89 2.40
N ASN A 9 -10.46 -5.30 2.85
CA ASN A 9 -11.63 -5.01 2.01
C ASN A 9 -12.12 -6.25 1.25
N ASP A 10 -11.99 -7.42 1.89
CA ASP A 10 -12.40 -8.71 1.35
C ASP A 10 -11.83 -8.98 -0.05
N ARG A 11 -10.74 -8.32 -0.39
CA ARG A 11 -10.16 -8.38 -1.72
C ARG A 11 -8.65 -8.64 -1.71
N TYR A 12 -7.93 -8.02 -0.78
CA TYR A 12 -6.46 -8.10 -0.76
C TYR A 12 -6.00 -9.02 0.36
N GLU A 13 -5.54 -10.20 -0.01
CA GLU A 13 -5.09 -11.19 0.96
C GLU A 13 -3.62 -10.97 1.30
N ILE A 14 -3.34 -10.72 2.56
CA ILE A 14 -1.99 -10.43 3.04
C ILE A 14 -1.12 -11.69 2.97
N ILE A 15 0.04 -11.57 2.32
CA ILE A 15 0.99 -12.66 2.19
C ILE A 15 2.11 -12.52 3.23
N ARG A 16 2.77 -11.35 3.28
CA ARG A 16 3.84 -11.11 4.24
C ARG A 16 4.16 -9.63 4.34
N SER A 17 4.86 -9.24 5.40
CA SER A 17 5.38 -7.88 5.54
C SER A 17 6.61 -7.72 4.65
N ILE A 18 6.71 -6.60 3.94
CA ILE A 18 7.85 -6.30 3.07
C ILE A 18 8.53 -4.99 3.44
N GLY A 19 7.98 -4.25 4.39
CA GLY A 19 8.61 -3.02 4.85
C GLY A 19 7.92 -2.45 6.06
N GLU A 20 8.68 -1.77 6.90
CA GLU A 20 8.16 -1.10 8.09
C GLU A 20 8.62 0.35 8.06
N GLY A 21 7.69 1.26 8.26
CA GLY A 21 7.99 2.68 8.33
C GLY A 21 7.56 3.27 9.66
N GLY A 22 7.86 4.55 9.85
CA GLY A 22 7.49 5.25 11.06
C GLY A 22 5.99 5.44 11.21
N MET A 23 5.28 5.56 10.10
CA MET A 23 3.84 5.84 10.10
C MET A 23 3.02 4.67 9.59
N ALA A 24 3.55 3.88 8.67
CA ALA A 24 2.81 2.80 8.04
C ALA A 24 3.71 1.61 7.76
N ASN A 25 3.10 0.44 7.66
CA ASN A 25 3.79 -0.78 7.27
C ASN A 25 3.32 -1.18 5.88
N VAL A 26 4.20 -1.83 5.12
CA VAL A 26 3.88 -2.27 3.76
C VAL A 26 3.87 -3.78 3.72
N TYR A 27 2.85 -4.33 3.08
CA TYR A 27 2.66 -5.77 2.97
C TYR A 27 2.56 -6.17 1.50
N LEU A 28 3.11 -7.34 1.20
CA LEU A 28 2.82 -8.00 -0.06
C LEU A 28 1.46 -8.66 0.08
N ALA A 29 0.59 -8.47 -0.88
CA ALA A 29 -0.75 -9.05 -0.86
C ALA A 29 -1.14 -9.51 -2.25
N ARG A 30 -2.16 -10.35 -2.30
CA ARG A 30 -2.72 -10.80 -3.57
C ARG A 30 -4.09 -10.18 -3.77
N ASP A 31 -4.26 -9.52 -4.90
CA ASP A 31 -5.56 -8.99 -5.32
C ASP A 31 -6.38 -10.16 -5.86
N LEU A 32 -7.38 -10.59 -5.11
CA LEU A 32 -8.17 -11.78 -5.45
C LEU A 32 -9.12 -11.54 -6.62
N ILE A 33 -9.43 -10.30 -6.93
CA ILE A 33 -10.29 -9.97 -8.06
C ILE A 33 -9.52 -9.98 -9.37
N LEU A 34 -8.36 -9.34 -9.39
CA LEU A 34 -7.53 -9.24 -10.60
C LEU A 34 -6.45 -10.31 -10.66
N ASP A 35 -6.34 -11.15 -9.63
CA ASP A 35 -5.40 -12.25 -9.55
C ASP A 35 -3.96 -11.83 -9.81
N ARG A 36 -3.52 -10.83 -9.03
CA ARG A 36 -2.15 -10.30 -9.16
C ARG A 36 -1.61 -9.91 -7.81
N GLU A 37 -0.28 -9.86 -7.69
CA GLU A 37 0.35 -9.37 -6.47
C GLU A 37 0.36 -7.85 -6.45
N VAL A 38 0.13 -7.30 -5.26
CA VAL A 38 0.13 -5.85 -5.04
C VAL A 38 0.84 -5.56 -3.73
N ALA A 39 1.23 -4.30 -3.54
CA ALA A 39 1.74 -3.82 -2.26
C ALA A 39 0.62 -3.06 -1.56
N VAL A 40 0.40 -3.37 -0.28
CA VAL A 40 -0.61 -2.69 0.52
C VAL A 40 0.08 -1.97 1.67
N LYS A 41 -0.02 -0.65 1.67
CA LYS A 41 0.51 0.18 2.73
C LYS A 41 -0.61 0.45 3.72
N ILE A 42 -0.39 0.12 4.98
CA ILE A 42 -1.42 0.24 6.01
C ILE A 42 -0.91 1.15 7.12
N LEU A 43 -1.70 2.18 7.46
CA LEU A 43 -1.39 3.09 8.54
C LEU A 43 -1.30 2.29 9.84
N ARG A 44 -0.25 2.52 10.64
CA ARG A 44 -0.07 1.80 11.89
C ARG A 44 -1.29 1.98 12.80
N GLY A 45 -1.70 0.88 13.45
CA GLY A 45 -2.89 0.87 14.28
C GLY A 45 -2.86 1.88 15.43
N ASP A 46 -1.66 2.13 15.99
CA ASP A 46 -1.52 3.10 17.07
C ASP A 46 -1.69 4.55 16.59
N LEU A 47 -1.59 4.79 15.28
CA LEU A 47 -1.78 6.12 14.70
C LEU A 47 -3.14 6.29 14.05
N ALA A 48 -3.86 5.19 13.83
CA ALA A 48 -5.16 5.23 13.13
C ALA A 48 -6.23 5.98 13.92
N GLY A 49 -6.06 6.14 15.22
CA GLY A 49 -6.97 6.90 16.05
C GLY A 49 -6.67 8.40 16.09
N ASP A 50 -5.58 8.83 15.48
CA ASP A 50 -5.17 10.23 15.45
C ASP A 50 -5.48 10.82 14.08
N GLU A 51 -6.46 11.70 14.03
CA GLU A 51 -6.94 12.31 12.80
C GLU A 51 -5.82 12.98 12.00
N LYS A 52 -4.84 13.53 12.68
CA LYS A 52 -3.70 14.18 12.04
C LYS A 52 -2.90 13.23 11.16
N PHE A 53 -2.62 12.03 11.67
CA PHE A 53 -1.89 11.02 10.92
C PHE A 53 -2.74 10.40 9.82
N VAL A 54 -4.03 10.25 10.06
CA VAL A 54 -4.97 9.74 9.05
C VAL A 54 -5.01 10.69 7.85
N ARG A 55 -5.13 11.98 8.10
CA ARG A 55 -5.14 12.98 7.02
C ARG A 55 -3.85 12.99 6.23
N ARG A 56 -2.72 12.89 6.92
CA ARG A 56 -1.42 12.87 6.26
C ARG A 56 -1.28 11.63 5.38
N PHE A 57 -1.71 10.49 5.89
CA PHE A 57 -1.67 9.23 5.16
C PHE A 57 -2.51 9.32 3.88
N GLN A 58 -3.73 9.84 3.98
CA GLN A 58 -4.63 10.00 2.84
C GLN A 58 -4.11 11.03 1.85
N ARG A 59 -3.49 12.09 2.34
CA ARG A 59 -2.91 13.13 1.49
C ARG A 59 -1.77 12.59 0.64
N GLU A 60 -0.95 11.72 1.20
CA GLU A 60 0.13 11.08 0.46
C GLU A 60 -0.42 10.23 -0.69
N ALA A 61 -1.54 9.55 -0.46
CA ALA A 61 -2.19 8.75 -1.49
C ALA A 61 -2.67 9.63 -2.64
N ILE A 62 -3.31 10.75 -2.31
CA ILE A 62 -3.81 11.69 -3.32
C ILE A 62 -2.65 12.28 -4.12
N ALA A 63 -1.58 12.66 -3.45
CA ALA A 63 -0.40 13.22 -4.11
C ALA A 63 0.22 12.21 -5.07
N ALA A 64 0.32 10.95 -4.65
CA ALA A 64 0.87 9.90 -5.50
C ALA A 64 0.02 9.67 -6.74
N SER A 65 -1.30 9.71 -6.61
CA SER A 65 -2.20 9.49 -7.74
C SER A 65 -2.20 10.66 -8.72
N SER A 66 -1.87 11.86 -8.27
CA SER A 66 -1.86 13.05 -9.12
C SER A 66 -0.51 13.30 -9.81
N LEU A 67 0.54 12.64 -9.35
CA LEU A 67 1.88 12.80 -9.90
C LEU A 67 2.17 11.72 -10.93
N SER A 68 1.88 12.00 -12.17
CA SER A 68 2.15 11.08 -13.26
C SER A 68 3.64 11.14 -13.62
N HIS A 69 4.43 10.36 -12.88
CA HIS A 69 5.88 10.33 -13.06
C HIS A 69 6.34 8.89 -13.29
N PRO A 70 7.24 8.65 -14.27
CA PRO A 70 7.64 7.28 -14.61
C PRO A 70 8.35 6.51 -13.50
N ASN A 71 8.78 7.19 -12.46
CA ASN A 71 9.47 6.55 -11.34
C ASN A 71 8.57 6.24 -10.16
N ILE A 72 7.33 6.69 -10.21
CA ILE A 72 6.38 6.50 -9.11
C ILE A 72 5.56 5.27 -9.41
N VAL A 73 5.48 4.36 -8.45
CA VAL A 73 4.63 3.18 -8.61
C VAL A 73 3.18 3.63 -8.68
N GLU A 74 2.42 2.93 -9.49
CA GLU A 74 1.02 3.27 -9.70
C GLU A 74 0.21 2.93 -8.45
N MET A 75 -0.68 3.85 -8.06
CA MET A 75 -1.63 3.61 -6.99
C MET A 75 -2.90 3.03 -7.59
N TYR A 76 -3.36 1.92 -7.02
CA TYR A 76 -4.54 1.22 -7.54
C TYR A 76 -5.80 1.51 -6.74
N ASP A 77 -5.68 1.66 -5.42
CA ASP A 77 -6.85 1.78 -4.57
C ASP A 77 -6.46 2.45 -3.25
N VAL A 78 -7.43 3.00 -2.57
CA VAL A 78 -7.25 3.61 -1.24
C VAL A 78 -8.56 3.52 -0.50
N GLY A 79 -8.50 3.24 0.79
CA GLY A 79 -9.72 3.13 1.58
C GLY A 79 -9.50 2.82 3.04
N GLU A 80 -10.57 2.42 3.69
CA GLU A 80 -10.56 2.01 5.08
C GLU A 80 -11.35 0.70 5.20
N ASP A 81 -10.81 -0.25 5.96
CA ASP A 81 -11.46 -1.51 6.22
C ASP A 81 -11.26 -1.88 7.69
N ASP A 82 -12.35 -1.94 8.44
CA ASP A 82 -12.35 -2.34 9.85
C ASP A 82 -11.32 -1.54 10.68
N GLY A 83 -11.29 -0.23 10.46
CA GLY A 83 -10.39 0.66 11.16
C GLY A 83 -8.98 0.73 10.58
N ASN A 84 -8.69 -0.02 9.54
CA ASN A 84 -7.39 0.01 8.87
C ASN A 84 -7.45 0.90 7.63
N PHE A 85 -6.68 1.99 7.66
CA PHE A 85 -6.54 2.85 6.49
C PHE A 85 -5.46 2.28 5.60
N TYR A 86 -5.74 2.09 4.32
CA TYR A 86 -4.82 1.40 3.42
C TYR A 86 -4.69 2.09 2.07
N ILE A 87 -3.54 1.86 1.43
CA ILE A 87 -3.27 2.28 0.06
C ILE A 87 -2.74 1.06 -0.68
N VAL A 88 -3.37 0.73 -1.80
CA VAL A 88 -2.92 -0.40 -2.63
C VAL A 88 -2.18 0.18 -3.83
N MET A 89 -0.99 -0.37 -4.08
CA MET A 89 -0.14 0.12 -5.14
C MET A 89 0.54 -1.03 -5.87
N GLU A 90 1.14 -0.71 -6.98
CA GLU A 90 1.89 -1.68 -7.76
C GLU A 90 3.01 -2.28 -6.91
N TYR A 91 3.12 -3.61 -6.94
CA TYR A 91 4.24 -4.27 -6.30
C TYR A 91 5.41 -4.35 -7.27
N VAL A 92 6.52 -3.76 -6.86
CA VAL A 92 7.75 -3.78 -7.66
C VAL A 92 8.83 -4.37 -6.78
N ASP A 93 9.34 -5.57 -7.13
CA ASP A 93 10.46 -6.14 -6.40
C ASP A 93 11.74 -5.38 -6.75
N GLY A 94 12.80 -5.61 -5.97
CA GLY A 94 14.06 -4.87 -6.14
C GLY A 94 14.64 -4.98 -7.55
N LYS A 95 14.46 -6.11 -8.18
CA LYS A 95 14.95 -6.34 -9.53
C LYS A 95 14.16 -5.53 -10.56
N ASN A 96 12.84 -5.54 -10.44
CA ASN A 96 11.97 -4.77 -11.32
C ASN A 96 12.15 -3.27 -11.13
N LEU A 97 12.38 -2.85 -9.90
CA LEU A 97 12.62 -1.45 -9.60
C LEU A 97 13.86 -0.93 -10.32
N LYS A 98 14.92 -1.72 -10.36
CA LYS A 98 16.14 -1.37 -11.09
C LYS A 98 15.88 -1.23 -12.59
N GLN A 99 15.05 -2.09 -13.15
CA GLN A 99 14.70 -2.03 -14.55
C GLN A 99 13.91 -0.77 -14.87
N LEU A 100 12.99 -0.39 -13.98
CA LEU A 100 12.21 0.82 -14.14
C LEU A 100 13.12 2.06 -14.16
N ILE A 101 14.09 2.10 -13.26
CA ILE A 101 15.04 3.21 -13.19
C ILE A 101 15.88 3.29 -14.46
N LYS A 102 16.29 2.15 -15.00
CA LYS A 102 17.14 2.11 -16.19
C LYS A 102 16.42 2.52 -17.47
N ARG A 103 15.11 2.40 -17.51
CA ARG A 103 14.32 2.74 -18.68
C ARG A 103 14.10 4.23 -18.88
N ARG A 104 14.64 5.02 -18.00
CA ARG A 104 14.45 6.48 -18.01
C ARG A 104 15.64 7.23 -18.63
#